data_198f219433040016b9d184fe3f1d1512
#
_entry.id   198f219433040016b9d184fe3f1d1512
#
_cell.length_a   1.000
_cell.length_b   1.000
_cell.length_c   1.000
_cell.angle_alpha   90.00
_cell.angle_beta   90.00
_cell.angle_gamma   90.00
#
_symmetry.space_group_name_H-M   'P 1'
#
loop_
_entity.id
_entity.type
_entity.pdbx_description
1 polymer ?
#
loop_
_entity_poly.entity_id
_entity_poly.type
_entity_poly.pdbx_seq_one_letter_code
_entity_poly.pdbx_strand_id
1 'polypeptide(L)'
;MMGFTNGIPEYGIHDRLWPNEIAEKIWPFLKAMCENMIWQEVDFVLEGEAFLPHLIRELLDNNPDKVQVAFMGYSDSNLEEKVKDVKAHSSGVGDWLINEPNDYIESHIKNMIDYSAMIKSECAKHAVSYFDTSNNFESSIHDVLNSFTV
;
A
#
# COMPACT_ATOMS: atom_id res chain seq x y z
N MET A 1 -1.77 -4.61 9.94
CA MET A 1 -3.07 -4.33 9.28
C MET A 1 -4.11 -4.07 10.35
N MET A 2 -4.58 -2.85 10.53
CA MET A 2 -5.88 -2.72 11.17
C MET A 2 -6.88 -3.21 10.13
N GLY A 3 -7.15 -4.50 10.14
CA GLY A 3 -8.27 -5.02 9.42
C GLY A 3 -9.50 -4.28 9.93
N PHE A 4 -10.31 -3.77 9.03
CA PHE A 4 -11.69 -3.48 9.36
C PHE A 4 -12.35 -4.83 9.68
N THR A 5 -12.02 -5.39 10.85
CA THR A 5 -12.41 -6.76 11.25
C THR A 5 -13.91 -6.97 11.21
N ASN A 6 -14.69 -5.89 11.26
CA ASN A 6 -16.13 -5.91 11.10
C ASN A 6 -16.60 -5.16 9.85
N GLY A 7 -15.68 -4.55 9.09
CA GLY A 7 -16.02 -3.75 7.93
C GLY A 7 -16.80 -2.48 8.26
N ILE A 8 -17.34 -1.86 7.22
CA ILE A 8 -18.29 -0.75 7.30
C ILE A 8 -19.47 -1.13 6.41
N PRO A 9 -20.46 -1.87 6.94
CA PRO A 9 -21.55 -2.45 6.14
C PRO A 9 -22.34 -1.41 5.35
N GLU A 10 -22.49 -0.21 5.88
CA GLU A 10 -23.19 0.90 5.25
C GLU A 10 -22.56 1.31 3.91
N TYR A 11 -21.25 1.07 3.76
CA TYR A 11 -20.50 1.33 2.52
C TYR A 11 -20.19 0.06 1.75
N GLY A 12 -20.73 -1.09 2.18
CA GLY A 12 -20.48 -2.38 1.58
C GLY A 12 -19.03 -2.83 1.72
N ILE A 13 -18.33 -2.38 2.77
CA ILE A 13 -16.97 -2.79 3.11
C ILE A 13 -17.04 -3.92 4.11
N HIS A 14 -16.43 -5.05 3.80
CA HIS A 14 -16.37 -6.24 4.65
C HIS A 14 -15.04 -6.99 4.45
N ASP A 15 -14.73 -7.91 5.32
CA ASP A 15 -13.47 -8.68 5.42
C ASP A 15 -13.16 -9.58 4.21
N ARG A 16 -14.13 -9.80 3.32
CA ARG A 16 -13.96 -10.62 2.11
C ARG A 16 -13.60 -9.84 0.86
N LEU A 17 -13.52 -8.52 0.95
CA LEU A 17 -13.12 -7.69 -0.17
C LEU A 17 -11.60 -7.70 -0.34
N TRP A 18 -11.15 -7.65 -1.58
CA TRP A 18 -9.77 -7.41 -1.89
C TRP A 18 -9.38 -5.96 -1.59
N PRO A 19 -8.08 -5.67 -1.32
CA PRO A 19 -7.61 -4.31 -1.02
C PRO A 19 -8.03 -3.27 -2.07
N ASN A 20 -8.00 -3.63 -3.35
CA ASN A 20 -8.44 -2.73 -4.42
C ASN A 20 -9.95 -2.43 -4.38
N GLU A 21 -10.78 -3.39 -4.01
CA GLU A 21 -12.23 -3.17 -3.87
C GLU A 21 -12.54 -2.26 -2.68
N ILE A 22 -11.78 -2.42 -1.58
CA ILE A 22 -11.87 -1.53 -0.42
C ILE A 22 -11.43 -0.12 -0.81
N ALA A 23 -10.30 0.00 -1.54
CA ALA A 23 -9.77 1.27 -1.99
C ALA A 23 -10.79 2.07 -2.81
N GLU A 24 -11.46 1.44 -3.79
CA GLU A 24 -12.50 2.07 -4.59
C GLU A 24 -13.66 2.59 -3.75
N LYS A 25 -14.09 1.82 -2.76
CA LYS A 25 -15.22 2.18 -1.89
C LYS A 25 -14.89 3.31 -0.91
N ILE A 26 -13.67 3.33 -0.38
CA ILE A 26 -13.24 4.33 0.60
C ILE A 26 -12.70 5.61 -0.05
N TRP A 27 -12.35 5.57 -1.33
CA TRP A 27 -11.73 6.68 -2.03
C TRP A 27 -12.47 8.02 -1.90
N PRO A 28 -13.81 8.11 -2.01
CA PRO A 28 -14.51 9.38 -1.84
C PRO A 28 -14.23 10.06 -0.50
N PHE A 29 -14.05 9.28 0.57
CA PHE A 29 -13.72 9.81 1.91
C PHE A 29 -12.26 10.24 1.98
N LEU A 30 -11.33 9.39 1.51
CA LEU A 30 -9.91 9.70 1.50
C LEU A 30 -9.63 10.95 0.66
N LYS A 31 -10.24 11.05 -0.51
CA LYS A 31 -10.13 12.22 -1.39
C LYS A 31 -10.62 13.49 -0.69
N ALA A 32 -11.83 13.45 -0.12
CA ALA A 32 -12.39 14.61 0.58
C ALA A 32 -11.53 15.03 1.79
N MET A 33 -10.96 14.07 2.51
CA MET A 33 -10.04 14.34 3.61
C MET A 33 -8.75 14.99 3.10
N CYS A 34 -8.12 14.46 2.05
CA CYS A 34 -6.93 15.05 1.44
C CYS A 34 -7.20 16.48 0.94
N GLU A 35 -8.28 16.68 0.19
CA GLU A 35 -8.66 17.99 -0.33
C GLU A 35 -8.89 19.02 0.78
N ASN A 36 -9.52 18.61 1.89
CA ASN A 36 -9.71 19.49 3.04
C ASN A 36 -8.39 19.86 3.71
N MET A 37 -7.45 18.91 3.88
CA MET A 37 -6.13 19.18 4.44
C MET A 37 -5.31 20.12 3.54
N ILE A 38 -5.35 19.89 2.22
CA ILE A 38 -4.69 20.75 1.22
C ILE A 38 -5.27 22.17 1.27
N TRP A 39 -6.60 22.29 1.39
CA TRP A 39 -7.27 23.57 1.48
C TRP A 39 -6.93 24.34 2.75
N GLN A 40 -6.78 23.61 3.88
CA GLN A 40 -6.39 24.20 5.17
C GLN A 40 -4.89 24.45 5.29
N GLU A 41 -4.08 24.08 4.30
CA GLU A 41 -2.63 24.19 4.31
C GLU A 41 -1.98 23.47 5.51
N VAL A 42 -2.50 22.29 5.84
CA VAL A 42 -2.00 21.43 6.91
C VAL A 42 -1.05 20.39 6.33
N ASP A 43 0.17 20.34 6.85
CA ASP A 43 1.11 19.27 6.51
C ASP A 43 0.65 17.94 7.09
N PHE A 44 0.59 16.89 6.25
CA PHE A 44 0.17 15.57 6.67
C PHE A 44 0.87 14.46 5.87
N VAL A 45 0.93 13.30 6.46
CA VAL A 45 1.33 12.06 5.80
C VAL A 45 0.20 11.05 5.97
N LEU A 46 -0.25 10.48 4.86
CA LEU A 46 -1.17 9.36 4.85
C LEU A 46 -0.48 8.13 4.31
N GLU A 47 -0.60 7.04 5.02
CA GLU A 47 -0.08 5.75 4.57
C GLU A 47 -1.20 4.71 4.61
N GLY A 48 -1.14 3.73 3.72
CA GLY A 48 -2.04 2.58 3.72
C GLY A 48 -2.09 1.85 2.39
N GLU A 49 -2.65 0.66 2.42
CA GLU A 49 -2.82 -0.19 1.23
C GLU A 49 -4.08 0.15 0.41
N ALA A 50 -4.93 1.03 0.92
CA ALA A 50 -6.17 1.44 0.26
C ALA A 50 -6.00 2.63 -0.68
N PHE A 51 -4.82 2.79 -1.26
CA PHE A 51 -4.54 3.76 -2.32
C PHE A 51 -4.28 3.03 -3.63
N LEU A 52 -4.90 3.50 -4.71
CA LEU A 52 -4.66 2.98 -6.06
C LEU A 52 -4.09 4.08 -6.97
N PRO A 53 -3.14 3.73 -7.85
CA PRO A 53 -2.47 4.73 -8.69
C PRO A 53 -3.41 5.59 -9.53
N HIS A 54 -4.45 5.02 -10.12
CA HIS A 54 -5.42 5.76 -10.92
C HIS A 54 -6.28 6.74 -10.09
N LEU A 55 -6.60 6.38 -8.84
CA LEU A 55 -7.35 7.25 -7.94
C LEU A 55 -6.49 8.44 -7.48
N ILE A 56 -5.24 8.15 -7.12
CA ILE A 56 -4.27 9.17 -6.71
C ILE A 56 -3.92 10.12 -7.85
N ARG A 57 -3.91 9.65 -9.10
CA ARG A 57 -3.60 10.50 -10.26
C ARG A 57 -4.51 11.73 -10.32
N GLU A 58 -5.79 11.56 -10.05
CA GLU A 58 -6.73 12.69 -10.01
C GLU A 58 -6.34 13.74 -8.95
N LEU A 59 -5.91 13.29 -7.77
CA LEU A 59 -5.50 14.20 -6.69
C LEU A 59 -4.21 14.95 -7.07
N LEU A 60 -3.23 14.26 -7.68
CA LEU A 60 -1.99 14.86 -8.18
C LEU A 60 -2.24 15.89 -9.29
N ASP A 61 -3.10 15.59 -10.24
CA ASP A 61 -3.41 16.48 -11.35
C ASP A 61 -4.06 17.79 -10.88
N ASN A 62 -4.88 17.70 -9.84
CA ASN A 62 -5.53 18.86 -9.25
C ASN A 62 -4.64 19.66 -8.28
N ASN A 63 -3.56 19.05 -7.76
CA ASN A 63 -2.71 19.63 -6.71
C ASN A 63 -1.22 19.33 -6.96
N PRO A 64 -0.64 19.71 -8.12
CA PRO A 64 0.69 19.27 -8.54
C PRO A 64 1.82 19.69 -7.61
N ASP A 65 1.68 20.85 -6.94
CA ASP A 65 2.71 21.41 -6.07
C ASP A 65 2.47 21.14 -4.57
N LYS A 66 1.39 20.44 -4.23
CA LYS A 66 0.97 20.24 -2.84
C LYS A 66 0.93 18.78 -2.42
N VAL A 67 0.96 17.85 -3.37
CA VAL A 67 0.84 16.42 -3.12
C VAL A 67 2.01 15.67 -3.73
N GLN A 68 2.67 14.89 -2.93
CA GLN A 68 3.71 13.95 -3.37
C GLN A 68 3.30 12.55 -2.99
N VAL A 69 3.58 11.57 -3.85
CA VAL A 69 3.15 10.19 -3.67
C VAL A 69 4.27 9.23 -4.06
N ALA A 70 4.46 8.21 -3.23
CA ALA A 70 5.30 7.06 -3.54
C ALA A 70 4.53 5.78 -3.23
N PHE A 71 4.45 4.88 -4.18
CA PHE A 71 4.01 3.51 -3.94
C PHE A 71 5.23 2.64 -3.65
N MET A 72 5.10 1.77 -2.67
CA MET A 72 6.14 0.82 -2.30
C MET A 72 5.59 -0.59 -2.36
N GLY A 73 6.40 -1.52 -2.80
CA GLY A 73 6.04 -2.92 -2.83
C GLY A 73 7.27 -3.81 -3.03
N TYR A 74 7.05 -5.08 -3.22
CA TYR A 74 8.09 -6.09 -3.38
C TYR A 74 7.75 -7.08 -4.50
N SER A 75 7.46 -6.51 -5.68
CA SER A 75 7.02 -7.27 -6.86
C SER A 75 8.05 -8.25 -7.41
N ASP A 76 9.32 -7.98 -7.20
CA ASP A 76 10.44 -8.75 -7.75
C ASP A 76 11.02 -9.74 -6.70
N SER A 77 10.33 -9.92 -5.55
CA SER A 77 10.76 -10.84 -4.49
C SER A 77 10.67 -12.30 -4.90
N ASN A 78 11.68 -13.07 -4.51
CA ASN A 78 11.58 -14.52 -4.54
C ASN A 78 10.67 -15.01 -3.41
N LEU A 79 9.67 -15.84 -3.74
CA LEU A 79 8.67 -16.31 -2.78
C LEU A 79 9.29 -17.06 -1.60
N GLU A 80 10.20 -18.01 -1.88
CA GLU A 80 10.81 -18.84 -0.83
C GLU A 80 11.66 -18.01 0.14
N GLU A 81 12.44 -17.06 -0.39
CA GLU A 81 13.25 -16.14 0.41
C GLU A 81 12.35 -15.22 1.25
N LYS A 82 11.31 -14.65 0.65
CA LYS A 82 10.38 -13.77 1.36
C LYS A 82 9.64 -14.50 2.49
N VAL A 83 9.23 -15.75 2.27
CA VAL A 83 8.63 -16.59 3.34
C VAL A 83 9.62 -16.82 4.49
N LYS A 84 10.90 -17.08 4.19
CA LYS A 84 11.94 -17.23 5.23
C LYS A 84 12.14 -15.93 6.00
N ASP A 85 12.21 -14.80 5.32
CA ASP A 85 12.39 -13.49 5.94
C ASP A 85 11.23 -13.13 6.87
N VAL A 86 10.00 -13.31 6.42
CA VAL A 86 8.80 -13.06 7.23
C VAL A 86 8.83 -13.91 8.49
N LYS A 87 9.16 -15.20 8.38
CA LYS A 87 9.27 -16.10 9.55
C LYS A 87 10.43 -15.74 10.48
N ALA A 88 11.56 -15.30 9.94
CA ALA A 88 12.73 -14.92 10.74
C ALA A 88 12.49 -13.63 11.54
N HIS A 89 11.66 -12.73 11.04
CA HIS A 89 11.34 -11.45 11.69
C HIS A 89 10.01 -11.47 12.44
N SER A 90 9.38 -12.62 12.58
CA SER A 90 8.15 -12.79 13.35
C SER A 90 8.38 -12.45 14.82
N SER A 91 7.67 -11.43 15.32
CA SER A 91 7.89 -10.86 16.65
C SER A 91 6.99 -11.43 17.75
N GLY A 92 5.99 -12.20 17.37
CA GLY A 92 5.02 -12.81 18.29
C GLY A 92 3.96 -11.85 18.86
N VAL A 93 4.21 -10.57 18.89
CA VAL A 93 3.26 -9.58 19.40
C VAL A 93 2.60 -8.84 18.25
N GLY A 94 1.31 -9.08 18.04
CA GLY A 94 0.55 -8.48 16.95
C GLY A 94 0.81 -9.09 15.57
N ASP A 95 1.66 -10.11 15.49
CA ASP A 95 1.95 -10.84 14.26
C ASP A 95 0.93 -11.97 14.09
N TRP A 96 -0.04 -11.71 13.27
CA TRP A 96 -1.14 -12.64 13.01
C TRP A 96 -0.72 -13.87 12.18
N LEU A 97 0.42 -13.80 11.46
CA LEU A 97 0.94 -14.93 10.68
C LEU A 97 1.69 -15.98 11.52
N ILE A 98 2.13 -15.64 12.73
CA ILE A 98 3.03 -16.51 13.51
C ILE A 98 2.47 -17.90 13.79
N ASN A 99 1.15 -18.02 13.92
CA ASN A 99 0.46 -19.27 14.24
C ASN A 99 -0.23 -19.90 13.02
N GLU A 100 -0.08 -19.29 11.84
CA GLU A 100 -0.72 -19.82 10.64
C GLU A 100 0.06 -20.99 10.04
N PRO A 101 -0.63 -21.94 9.37
CA PRO A 101 0.02 -23.03 8.64
C PRO A 101 0.95 -22.51 7.55
N ASN A 102 2.00 -23.27 7.26
CA ASN A 102 3.02 -22.86 6.27
C ASN A 102 2.45 -22.62 4.87
N ASP A 103 1.52 -23.45 4.43
CA ASP A 103 0.84 -23.32 3.14
C ASP A 103 -0.01 -22.05 3.06
N TYR A 104 -0.63 -21.67 4.17
CA TYR A 104 -1.36 -20.41 4.27
C TYR A 104 -0.41 -19.20 4.16
N ILE A 105 0.69 -19.22 4.90
CA ILE A 105 1.71 -18.16 4.88
C ILE A 105 2.27 -18.00 3.46
N GLU A 106 2.64 -19.10 2.81
CA GLU A 106 3.17 -19.10 1.46
C GLU A 106 2.16 -18.53 0.44
N SER A 107 0.91 -19.00 0.52
CA SER A 107 -0.17 -18.52 -0.33
C SER A 107 -0.44 -17.03 -0.12
N HIS A 108 -0.42 -16.58 1.15
CA HIS A 108 -0.63 -15.17 1.49
C HIS A 108 0.49 -14.28 0.93
N ILE A 109 1.75 -14.67 1.15
CA ILE A 109 2.91 -13.92 0.65
C ILE A 109 2.91 -13.87 -0.88
N LYS A 110 2.56 -15.00 -1.53
CA LYS A 110 2.42 -15.01 -2.99
C LYS A 110 1.37 -14.00 -3.47
N ASN A 111 0.20 -13.97 -2.84
CA ASN A 111 -0.85 -12.99 -3.18
C ASN A 111 -0.37 -11.55 -3.01
N MET A 112 0.43 -11.26 -1.99
CA MET A 112 0.98 -9.92 -1.77
C MET A 112 2.04 -9.54 -2.81
N ILE A 113 2.89 -10.50 -3.26
CA ILE A 113 3.83 -10.28 -4.37
C ILE A 113 3.06 -9.99 -5.66
N ASP A 114 2.05 -10.79 -5.97
CA ASP A 114 1.20 -10.61 -7.15
C ASP A 114 0.46 -9.25 -7.10
N TYR A 115 -0.02 -8.84 -5.93
CA TYR A 115 -0.63 -7.52 -5.72
C TYR A 115 0.38 -6.38 -5.91
N SER A 116 1.60 -6.52 -5.39
CA SER A 116 2.69 -5.55 -5.61
C SER A 116 3.02 -5.40 -7.10
N ALA A 117 3.03 -6.51 -7.85
CA ALA A 117 3.26 -6.47 -9.30
C ALA A 117 2.12 -5.77 -10.05
N MET A 118 0.89 -5.95 -9.63
CA MET A 118 -0.27 -5.24 -10.16
C MET A 118 -0.14 -3.73 -9.89
N ILE A 119 0.16 -3.32 -8.67
CA ILE A 119 0.38 -1.92 -8.30
C ILE A 119 1.52 -1.29 -9.11
N LYS A 120 2.65 -1.99 -9.27
CA LYS A 120 3.78 -1.54 -10.11
C LYS A 120 3.34 -1.25 -11.54
N SER A 121 2.54 -2.15 -12.12
CA SER A 121 1.99 -1.98 -13.47
C SER A 121 1.04 -0.78 -13.56
N GLU A 122 0.17 -0.60 -12.57
CA GLU A 122 -0.76 0.53 -12.52
C GLU A 122 -0.02 1.87 -12.30
N CYS A 123 1.02 1.89 -11.47
CA CYS A 123 1.88 3.06 -11.30
C CYS A 123 2.49 3.49 -12.64
N ALA A 124 3.01 2.54 -13.42
CA ALA A 124 3.57 2.83 -14.74
C ALA A 124 2.52 3.41 -15.72
N LYS A 125 1.30 2.88 -15.71
CA LYS A 125 0.19 3.39 -16.55
C LYS A 125 -0.23 4.81 -16.21
N HIS A 126 -0.19 5.15 -14.92
CA HIS A 126 -0.68 6.43 -14.40
C HIS A 126 0.44 7.43 -14.11
N ALA A 127 1.67 7.15 -14.51
CA ALA A 127 2.86 7.99 -14.28
C ALA A 127 3.01 8.39 -12.79
N VAL A 128 2.87 7.40 -11.90
CA VAL A 128 3.09 7.53 -10.45
C VAL A 128 4.32 6.72 -10.06
N SER A 129 5.10 7.22 -9.11
CA SER A 129 6.33 6.57 -8.67
C SER A 129 6.06 5.27 -7.92
N TYR A 130 6.80 4.21 -8.28
CA TYR A 130 6.82 2.95 -7.56
C TYR A 130 8.25 2.59 -7.19
N PHE A 131 8.45 2.15 -5.96
CA PHE A 131 9.75 1.74 -5.41
C PHE A 131 9.67 0.28 -4.98
N ASP A 132 10.55 -0.54 -5.59
CA ASP A 132 10.60 -1.98 -5.28
C ASP A 132 11.57 -2.24 -4.14
N THR A 133 11.08 -2.85 -3.07
CA THR A 133 11.87 -3.17 -1.88
C THR A 133 12.41 -4.60 -1.85
N SER A 134 12.24 -5.35 -2.95
CA SER A 134 12.58 -6.78 -3.01
C SER A 134 14.04 -7.09 -2.73
N ASN A 135 14.96 -6.25 -3.25
CA ASN A 135 16.40 -6.52 -3.20
C ASN A 135 17.09 -5.84 -2.01
N ASN A 136 16.74 -4.60 -1.69
CA ASN A 136 17.36 -3.82 -0.64
C ASN A 136 16.37 -2.81 -0.07
N PHE A 137 15.79 -3.16 1.06
CA PHE A 137 14.79 -2.34 1.72
C PHE A 137 15.33 -0.95 2.09
N GLU A 138 16.52 -0.88 2.71
CA GLU A 138 17.11 0.39 3.17
C GLU A 138 17.40 1.34 2.01
N SER A 139 17.98 0.83 0.93
CA SER A 139 18.25 1.63 -0.27
C SER A 139 16.94 2.17 -0.86
N SER A 140 15.91 1.34 -0.94
CA SER A 140 14.61 1.75 -1.48
C SER A 140 13.95 2.84 -0.62
N ILE A 141 14.10 2.79 0.71
CA ILE A 141 13.62 3.85 1.61
C ILE A 141 14.36 5.16 1.34
N HIS A 142 15.69 5.11 1.16
CA HIS A 142 16.45 6.31 0.79
C HIS A 142 16.01 6.90 -0.54
N ASP A 143 15.73 6.08 -1.53
CA ASP A 143 15.24 6.52 -2.83
C ASP A 143 13.86 7.20 -2.72
N VAL A 144 12.96 6.65 -1.88
CA VAL A 144 11.67 7.27 -1.58
C VAL A 144 11.86 8.64 -0.91
N LEU A 145 12.69 8.71 0.12
CA LEU A 145 12.96 9.98 0.84
C LEU A 145 13.54 11.02 -0.11
N ASN A 146 14.49 10.64 -0.96
CA ASN A 146 15.07 11.53 -1.95
C ASN A 146 14.05 12.02 -2.98
N SER A 147 13.03 11.21 -3.29
CA SER A 147 11.98 11.60 -4.24
C SER A 147 11.04 12.68 -3.69
N PHE A 148 10.98 12.83 -2.37
CA PHE A 148 10.19 13.85 -1.67
C PHE A 148 10.98 15.12 -1.32
N THR A 149 12.31 15.10 -1.46
CA THR A 149 13.14 16.29 -1.27
C THR A 149 13.09 17.18 -2.51
N VAL A 150 12.49 18.34 -2.37
CA VAL A 150 12.48 19.41 -3.36
C VAL A 150 13.72 20.27 -3.18
#